data_ab350249f9fea3445d8eafd60d0f379d
#
_entry.id   ab350249f9fea3445d8eafd60d0f379d
#
_cell.length_a   1.000
_cell.length_b   1.000
_cell.length_c   1.000
_cell.angle_alpha   90.00
_cell.angle_beta   90.00
_cell.angle_gamma   90.00
#
_symmetry.space_group_name_H-M   'P 1'
#
loop_
_entity.id
_entity.type
_entity.pdbx_description
1 polymer ?
#
loop_
_entity_poly.entity_id
_entity_poly.type
_entity_poly.pdbx_seq_one_letter_code
_entity_poly.pdbx_strand_id
1 'polypeptide(L)'
;MKKNSKILDFEFTEVLDTKTRELIRVACAVAVNCPDXLTKHFAVAKEAGANEEELREAMAYGIIAPSGRAKNFVKRMQDELDFD
;
A
#
# COMPACT_ATOMS: atom_id res chain seq x y z
N MET A 1 -0.39 -27.11 -2.10
CA MET A 1 -1.06 -26.86 -0.85
C MET A 1 -2.29 -26.08 -1.03
N LYS A 2 -3.30 -26.54 -0.43
CA LYS A 2 -4.58 -25.90 -0.60
C LYS A 2 -4.65 -24.54 -0.01
N LYS A 3 -3.99 -24.32 1.10
CA LYS A 3 -4.01 -23.01 1.70
C LYS A 3 -3.37 -21.98 0.85
N ASN A 4 -2.31 -22.36 0.16
CA ASN A 4 -1.65 -21.43 -0.71
C ASN A 4 -2.49 -21.11 -1.92
N SER A 5 -3.24 -22.08 -2.37
CA SER A 5 -4.14 -21.86 -3.47
C SER A 5 -5.17 -20.82 -3.15
N LYS A 6 -5.67 -20.86 -1.94
CA LYS A 6 -6.67 -19.90 -1.55
C LYS A 6 -6.17 -18.48 -1.64
N ILE A 7 -4.96 -18.24 -1.21
CA ILE A 7 -4.41 -16.90 -1.30
C ILE A 7 -4.28 -16.47 -2.75
N LEU A 8 -3.79 -17.38 -3.57
CA LEU A 8 -3.59 -17.05 -4.98
C LEU A 8 -4.90 -16.88 -5.73
N ASP A 9 -5.93 -17.57 -5.26
CA ASP A 9 -7.25 -17.43 -5.87
C ASP A 9 -7.98 -16.19 -5.40
N PHE A 10 -7.37 -15.48 -4.46
CA PHE A 10 -7.99 -14.30 -3.91
C PHE A 10 -9.30 -14.61 -3.20
N GLU A 11 -9.40 -15.81 -2.71
CA GLU A 11 -10.53 -16.17 -1.88
C GLU A 11 -10.14 -15.91 -0.45
N PHE A 12 -10.35 -14.71 -0.01
CA PHE A 12 -9.98 -14.39 1.35
C PHE A 12 -11.19 -13.83 2.08
N THR A 13 -11.16 -14.05 3.38
CA THR A 13 -12.19 -13.54 4.24
C THR A 13 -11.75 -12.21 4.81
N GLU A 14 -12.60 -11.23 4.76
CA GLU A 14 -12.28 -9.94 5.32
C GLU A 14 -12.35 -10.04 6.84
N VAL A 15 -11.21 -9.86 7.48
CA VAL A 15 -11.09 -9.95 8.91
C VAL A 15 -10.89 -8.58 9.55
N LEU A 16 -10.14 -7.72 8.87
CA LEU A 16 -9.89 -6.39 9.38
C LEU A 16 -11.16 -5.56 9.35
N ASP A 17 -11.26 -4.64 10.29
CA ASP A 17 -12.40 -3.74 10.26
C ASP A 17 -12.31 -2.82 9.05
N THR A 18 -13.44 -2.22 8.73
CA THR A 18 -13.53 -1.44 7.50
C THR A 18 -12.53 -0.29 7.47
N LYS A 19 -12.41 0.44 8.57
CA LYS A 19 -11.50 1.57 8.59
C LYS A 19 -10.07 1.14 8.28
N THR A 20 -9.61 0.09 8.96
CA THR A 20 -8.25 -0.41 8.75
C THR A 20 -8.06 -0.88 7.32
N ARG A 21 -9.01 -1.67 6.83
CA ARG A 21 -8.91 -2.20 5.48
C ARG A 21 -8.84 -1.07 4.45
N GLU A 22 -9.67 -0.05 4.63
CA GLU A 22 -9.71 1.02 3.66
C GLU A 22 -8.48 1.91 3.74
N LEU A 23 -7.92 2.07 4.94
CA LEU A 23 -6.65 2.79 5.05
C LEU A 23 -5.54 2.03 4.33
N ILE A 24 -5.53 0.71 4.45
CA ILE A 24 -4.56 -0.09 3.70
C ILE A 24 -4.75 0.12 2.20
N ARG A 25 -6.00 0.14 1.75
CA ARG A 25 -6.26 0.32 0.33
C ARG A 25 -5.86 1.71 -0.15
N VAL A 26 -5.98 2.71 0.71
CA VAL A 26 -5.50 4.04 0.38
C VAL A 26 -3.98 3.99 0.15
N ALA A 27 -3.26 3.34 1.05
CA ALA A 27 -1.81 3.23 0.90
C ALA A 27 -1.45 2.50 -0.39
N CYS A 28 -2.16 1.41 -0.67
CA CYS A 28 -1.89 0.66 -1.89
C CYS A 28 -2.15 1.48 -3.13
N ALA A 29 -3.24 2.25 -3.13
CA ALA A 29 -3.57 3.07 -4.30
C ALA A 29 -2.49 4.12 -4.55
N VAL A 30 -1.96 4.69 -3.48
CA VAL A 30 -0.87 5.64 -3.63
C VAL A 30 0.35 4.95 -4.21
N ALA A 31 0.68 3.79 -3.67
CA ALA A 31 1.89 3.08 -4.09
C ALA A 31 1.86 2.74 -5.58
N VAL A 32 0.70 2.43 -6.10
CA VAL A 32 0.60 2.05 -7.51
C VAL A 32 0.08 3.18 -8.40
N ASN A 33 -0.06 4.36 -7.84
CA ASN A 33 -0.48 5.55 -8.61
C ASN A 33 -1.83 5.36 -9.29
N CYS A 34 -2.80 4.92 -8.52
CA CYS A 34 -4.13 4.68 -9.08
C CYS A 34 -5.10 5.74 -8.57
N PRO A 35 -5.39 6.76 -9.37
CA PRO A 35 -6.25 7.85 -8.89
C PRO A 35 -7.64 7.41 -8.51
N ASP A 36 -8.21 6.53 -9.29
CA ASP A 36 -9.55 6.06 -8.99
C ASP A 36 -9.63 5.30 -7.67
N UNK A 37 -8.74 4.59 -7.34
CA UNK A 37 -8.70 3.95 -6.29
C UNK A 37 -8.52 4.72 -5.21
N LEU A 38 -7.63 5.52 -5.34
CA LEU A 38 -7.38 6.43 -4.23
C LEU A 38 -8.62 7.23 -3.85
N THR A 39 -9.24 7.81 -4.83
CA THR A 39 -10.44 8.61 -4.57
C THR A 39 -11.51 7.79 -3.88
N LYS A 40 -11.74 6.60 -4.37
CA LYS A 40 -12.77 5.74 -3.81
C LYS A 40 -12.47 5.33 -2.39
N HIS A 41 -11.29 4.81 -2.16
CA HIS A 41 -10.98 4.26 -0.83
C HIS A 41 -10.74 5.36 0.20
N PHE A 42 -10.28 6.51 -0.25
CA PHE A 42 -10.16 7.66 0.61
C PHE A 42 -11.53 8.03 1.19
N ALA A 43 -12.54 8.08 0.31
CA ALA A 43 -13.89 8.43 0.74
C ALA A 43 -14.46 7.37 1.69
N VAL A 44 -14.26 6.10 1.35
CA VAL A 44 -14.81 5.03 2.19
C VAL A 44 -14.11 5.00 3.55
N ALA A 45 -12.81 5.25 3.56
CA ALA A 45 -12.08 5.31 4.83
C ALA A 45 -12.64 6.42 5.72
N LYS A 46 -12.91 7.58 5.13
CA LYS A 46 -13.49 8.68 5.91
C LYS A 46 -14.85 8.31 6.46
N GLU A 47 -15.68 7.68 5.64
CA GLU A 47 -16.98 7.25 6.11
C GLU A 47 -16.88 6.25 7.24
N ALA A 48 -15.84 5.45 7.25
CA ALA A 48 -15.62 4.46 8.28
C ALA A 48 -14.94 5.04 9.52
N GLY A 49 -14.71 6.34 9.54
CA GLY A 49 -14.21 7.00 10.73
C GLY A 49 -12.75 7.39 10.69
N ALA A 50 -12.08 7.22 9.57
CA ALA A 50 -10.68 7.63 9.49
C ALA A 50 -10.59 9.15 9.56
N ASN A 51 -9.67 9.63 10.36
CA ASN A 51 -9.46 11.07 10.45
C ASN A 51 -8.33 11.46 9.51
N GLU A 52 -8.09 12.75 9.43
CA GLU A 52 -7.13 13.27 8.49
C GLU A 52 -5.72 12.78 8.75
N GLU A 53 -5.37 12.66 10.02
CA GLU A 53 -4.04 12.20 10.37
C GLU A 53 -3.83 10.75 9.97
N GLU A 54 -4.86 9.94 10.16
CA GLU A 54 -4.77 8.54 9.75
C GLU A 54 -4.64 8.42 8.25
N LEU A 55 -5.38 9.24 7.52
CA LEU A 55 -5.29 9.21 6.07
C LEU A 55 -3.92 9.66 5.59
N ARG A 56 -3.37 10.69 6.22
CA ARG A 56 -2.03 11.14 5.87
C ARG A 56 -1.00 10.06 6.11
N GLU A 57 -1.12 9.38 7.25
CA GLU A 57 -0.17 8.33 7.56
C GLU A 57 -0.28 7.19 6.55
N ALA A 58 -1.50 6.80 6.19
CA ALA A 58 -1.67 5.74 5.20
C ALA A 58 -1.04 6.14 3.87
N MET A 59 -1.26 7.38 3.44
CA MET A 59 -0.67 7.82 2.19
C MET A 59 0.84 7.85 2.26
N ALA A 60 1.37 8.23 3.43
CA ALA A 60 2.82 8.26 3.60
C ALA A 60 3.42 6.87 3.41
N TYR A 61 2.75 5.84 3.93
CA TYR A 61 3.26 4.49 3.71
C TYR A 61 3.27 4.11 2.23
N GLY A 62 2.26 4.55 1.50
CA GLY A 62 2.22 4.30 0.07
C GLY A 62 3.34 4.99 -0.68
N ILE A 63 3.76 6.15 -0.20
CA ILE A 63 4.86 6.87 -0.80
C ILE A 63 6.19 6.20 -0.45
N ILE A 64 6.33 5.81 0.81
CA ILE A 64 7.58 5.28 1.31
C ILE A 64 7.87 3.86 0.81
N ALA A 65 6.84 3.05 0.70
CA ALA A 65 7.05 1.64 0.36
C ALA A 65 7.81 1.46 -0.96
N PRO A 66 7.37 2.10 -2.06
CA PRO A 66 8.17 1.97 -3.28
C PRO A 66 9.50 2.71 -3.20
N SER A 67 9.55 3.77 -2.39
CA SER A 67 10.81 4.49 -2.21
C SER A 67 11.89 3.62 -1.63
N GLY A 68 11.54 2.77 -0.69
CA GLY A 68 12.50 1.87 -0.10
C GLY A 68 13.10 0.93 -1.12
N ARG A 69 12.25 0.41 -1.99
CA ARG A 69 12.73 -0.48 -3.04
C ARG A 69 13.63 0.26 -4.02
N ALA A 70 13.26 1.46 -4.37
CA ALA A 70 14.07 2.25 -5.29
C ALA A 70 15.43 2.57 -4.67
N LYS A 71 15.46 2.85 -3.39
CA LYS A 71 16.69 3.15 -2.70
C LYS A 71 17.62 1.94 -2.72
N ASN A 72 17.10 0.77 -2.45
CA ASN A 72 17.91 -0.44 -2.48
C ASN A 72 18.39 -0.76 -3.88
N PHE A 73 17.56 -0.51 -4.86
CA PHE A 73 17.94 -0.71 -6.24
C PHE A 73 19.12 0.19 -6.61
N VAL A 74 19.03 1.46 -6.24
CA VAL A 74 20.10 2.39 -6.53
C VAL A 74 21.39 1.97 -5.84
N LYS A 75 21.28 1.54 -4.60
CA LYS A 75 22.45 1.09 -3.87
C LYS A 75 23.12 -0.08 -4.57
N ARG A 76 22.35 -1.03 -5.04
CA ARG A 76 22.88 -2.17 -5.74
C ARG A 76 23.53 -1.75 -7.06
N MET A 77 22.87 -0.85 -7.78
CA MET A 77 23.45 -0.35 -9.02
C MET A 77 24.73 0.41 -8.79
N GLN A 78 24.77 1.12 -7.68
CA GLN A 78 25.96 1.87 -7.33
C GLN A 78 27.17 0.95 -7.20
N ASP A 79 26.97 -0.20 -6.57
CA ASP A 79 28.05 -1.18 -6.45
C ASP A 79 28.46 -1.73 -7.82
N GLU A 80 27.49 -2.01 -8.68
CA GLU A 80 27.80 -2.54 -9.99
C GLU A 80 28.47 -1.53 -10.87
N LEU A 81 28.11 -0.28 -10.72
CA LEU A 81 28.71 0.79 -11.50
C LEU A 81 30.00 1.30 -10.90
N ASP A 82 30.42 0.68 -9.81
CA ASP A 82 31.66 1.03 -9.15
C ASP A 82 31.67 2.48 -8.65
N PHE A 83 30.54 2.93 -8.16
CA PHE A 83 30.43 4.23 -7.54
C PHE A 83 30.97 4.18 -6.13
N ASP A 84 31.53 5.27 -5.68
CA ASP A 84 31.94 5.37 -4.28
C ASP A 84 30.85 5.95 -3.40
#